data_11a64d1e200c41a89dd9ae3e7313d4a5
#
_entry.id   11a64d1e200c41a89dd9ae3e7313d4a5
#
_cell.length_a   1.000
_cell.length_b   1.000
_cell.length_c   1.000
_cell.angle_alpha   90.00
_cell.angle_beta   90.00
_cell.angle_gamma   90.00
#
_symmetry.space_group_name_H-M   'P 1'
#
loop_
_entity.id
_entity.type
_entity.pdbx_description
1 polymer ?
#
loop_
_entity_poly.entity_id
_entity_poly.type
_entity_poly.pdbx_seq_one_letter_code
_entity_poly.pdbx_strand_id
1 'polypeptide(L)'
;MDRLTRPRSRRFTPVVAAAAAAALLVAGCSSGSGGKKADEAGNNISAGKATTPRMTVALITHAAPGDTFWDTIRKGAQTAAAKDNVKLIYSSDPNGPNQANLIQNAIDQKVDGIAVTLAKPGAVKGAVAKAEQAGIPVVGFNSGVDDWKKQGLLEYFGQDESIAGEAYGRRLNKVGAKHTVCVIMEQGQVALEARCAGVKKTFSGKTDILYVNGTDMPSVKSTITAKLKTDSSIDYVTTLGAPFAMTAIQSIADAGSKAKLATFDLNKDAVGAIKSGKIQWAIDQQPYLQGYLSVDALWLYKTNGNFSGGSTAPVLTGPAFVDKSNVEKIAQFAAKGTR
;
A
#
# COMPACT_ATOMS: atom_id res chain seq x y z
N MET A 1 -58.48 -21.18 -56.73
CA MET A 1 -58.32 -21.36 -58.18
C MET A 1 -56.86 -21.68 -58.38
N ASP A 2 -56.71 -22.84 -58.51
CA ASP A 2 -56.38 -23.87 -59.55
C ASP A 2 -54.84 -24.08 -59.56
N ARG A 3 -54.47 -25.17 -59.06
CA ARG A 3 -54.23 -26.54 -59.60
C ARG A 3 -52.91 -26.71 -60.32
N LEU A 4 -52.07 -27.56 -59.70
CA LEU A 4 -51.52 -28.82 -60.26
C LEU A 4 -50.49 -28.64 -61.40
N THR A 5 -49.30 -29.21 -61.33
CA THR A 5 -49.04 -30.66 -61.46
C THR A 5 -47.57 -31.00 -61.33
N ARG A 6 -47.23 -32.09 -60.69
CA ARG A 6 -46.01 -32.89 -60.87
C ARG A 6 -46.07 -33.71 -62.15
N PRO A 7 -44.92 -34.16 -62.72
CA PRO A 7 -44.53 -35.55 -62.52
C PRO A 7 -42.97 -35.81 -62.43
N ARG A 8 -42.62 -36.67 -61.61
CA ARG A 8 -42.09 -38.04 -61.59
C ARG A 8 -40.87 -38.39 -62.49
N SER A 9 -39.80 -38.79 -61.75
CA SER A 9 -38.91 -39.96 -61.84
C SER A 9 -37.96 -40.14 -63.03
N ARG A 10 -36.70 -40.36 -62.68
CA ARG A 10 -35.97 -41.61 -62.97
C ARG A 10 -34.67 -41.71 -62.24
N ARG A 11 -34.49 -42.86 -61.59
CA ARG A 11 -33.30 -43.34 -60.95
C ARG A 11 -32.23 -43.65 -62.01
N PHE A 12 -30.93 -43.31 -61.68
CA PHE A 12 -29.79 -44.13 -62.06
C PHE A 12 -28.63 -43.76 -61.08
N THR A 13 -28.23 -44.72 -60.27
CA THR A 13 -26.89 -44.86 -59.68
C THR A 13 -25.97 -45.38 -60.75
N PRO A 14 -24.65 -45.10 -60.75
CA PRO A 14 -23.73 -45.74 -59.80
C PRO A 14 -22.50 -44.90 -59.33
N VAL A 15 -22.12 -45.17 -58.12
CA VAL A 15 -20.79 -45.57 -57.63
C VAL A 15 -19.56 -45.08 -58.44
N VAL A 16 -18.63 -44.50 -57.71
CA VAL A 16 -17.22 -44.16 -57.89
C VAL A 16 -16.95 -42.65 -57.82
N ALA A 17 -16.68 -42.19 -56.62
CA ALA A 17 -15.80 -41.05 -56.30
C ALA A 17 -15.75 -40.83 -54.76
N ALA A 18 -15.38 -41.86 -54.02
CA ALA A 18 -15.20 -41.79 -52.57
C ALA A 18 -13.68 -42.06 -52.27
N ALA A 19 -12.79 -41.20 -52.76
CA ALA A 19 -11.37 -41.31 -52.43
C ALA A 19 -10.58 -40.00 -52.48
N ALA A 20 -11.22 -38.84 -52.58
CA ALA A 20 -10.48 -37.55 -52.61
C ALA A 20 -10.92 -36.49 -51.57
N ALA A 21 -11.80 -36.85 -50.64
CA ALA A 21 -12.29 -35.88 -49.62
C ALA A 21 -11.78 -36.17 -48.19
N ALA A 22 -10.89 -37.15 -47.98
CA ALA A 22 -10.36 -37.49 -46.64
C ALA A 22 -8.97 -36.94 -46.34
N ALA A 23 -8.34 -36.16 -47.22
CA ALA A 23 -6.97 -35.64 -47.04
C ALA A 23 -6.93 -34.14 -46.69
N LEU A 24 -8.04 -33.45 -46.49
CA LEU A 24 -8.07 -32.01 -46.19
C LEU A 24 -8.61 -31.66 -44.77
N LEU A 25 -8.84 -32.64 -43.91
CA LEU A 25 -9.32 -32.41 -42.54
C LEU A 25 -8.32 -32.73 -41.44
N VAL A 26 -7.02 -32.95 -41.74
CA VAL A 26 -5.98 -33.19 -40.73
C VAL A 26 -4.96 -32.05 -40.68
N ALA A 27 -5.11 -30.97 -41.42
CA ALA A 27 -4.22 -29.80 -41.38
C ALA A 27 -4.79 -28.63 -40.55
N GLY A 28 -5.75 -28.86 -39.67
CA GLY A 28 -6.44 -27.79 -38.93
C GLY A 28 -6.40 -27.86 -37.39
N CYS A 29 -5.62 -28.77 -36.81
CA CYS A 29 -5.39 -28.80 -35.37
C CYS A 29 -3.91 -28.93 -35.04
N SER A 30 -3.09 -28.10 -35.61
CA SER A 30 -1.94 -27.59 -34.90
C SER A 30 -2.53 -26.66 -33.85
N SER A 31 -2.63 -27.12 -32.63
CA SER A 31 -2.70 -26.25 -31.46
C SER A 31 -1.42 -25.40 -31.50
N GLY A 32 -1.43 -24.38 -32.31
CA GLY A 32 -0.47 -23.33 -32.24
C GLY A 32 -0.57 -22.79 -30.83
N SER A 33 0.38 -23.11 -29.97
CA SER A 33 0.73 -22.28 -28.87
C SER A 33 0.75 -20.87 -29.45
N GLY A 34 -0.29 -20.06 -29.12
CA GLY A 34 -0.44 -18.73 -29.68
C GLY A 34 0.89 -17.99 -29.61
N GLY A 35 1.18 -17.14 -30.57
CA GLY A 35 2.47 -16.54 -30.92
C GLY A 35 3.43 -16.04 -29.84
N LYS A 36 3.10 -16.21 -28.57
CA LYS A 36 3.97 -15.93 -27.41
C LYS A 36 5.20 -16.84 -27.29
N LYS A 37 5.15 -18.12 -27.71
CA LYS A 37 6.31 -19.02 -27.58
C LYS A 37 7.42 -18.76 -28.59
N ALA A 38 7.08 -18.26 -29.78
CA ALA A 38 8.08 -17.91 -30.78
C ALA A 38 8.83 -16.61 -30.43
N ASP A 39 8.10 -15.64 -29.87
CA ASP A 39 8.70 -14.38 -29.43
C ASP A 39 9.53 -14.53 -28.15
N GLU A 40 9.14 -15.42 -27.23
CA GLU A 40 9.92 -15.74 -26.03
C GLU A 40 11.23 -16.47 -26.36
N ALA A 41 11.26 -17.31 -27.39
CA ALA A 41 12.47 -18.05 -27.82
C ALA A 41 13.48 -17.16 -28.57
N GLY A 42 13.04 -16.04 -29.17
CA GLY A 42 13.87 -15.12 -29.94
C GLY A 42 14.60 -14.05 -29.16
N ASN A 43 14.09 -13.67 -27.97
CA ASN A 43 14.56 -12.47 -27.27
C ASN A 43 15.43 -12.71 -26.02
N ASN A 44 15.72 -13.93 -25.62
CA ASN A 44 16.46 -14.20 -24.36
C ASN A 44 15.90 -13.46 -23.14
N ILE A 45 14.61 -13.15 -23.11
CA ILE A 45 13.95 -12.48 -21.99
C ILE A 45 13.79 -13.53 -20.90
N SER A 46 14.59 -13.42 -19.85
CA SER A 46 14.38 -14.20 -18.63
C SER A 46 13.06 -13.79 -18.01
N ALA A 47 12.11 -14.72 -17.92
CA ALA A 47 10.82 -14.46 -17.29
C ALA A 47 11.05 -13.91 -15.86
N GLY A 48 10.54 -12.70 -15.58
CA GLY A 48 10.54 -12.11 -14.26
C GLY A 48 11.62 -11.07 -13.95
N LYS A 49 12.48 -10.69 -14.91
CA LYS A 49 13.43 -9.58 -14.73
C LYS A 49 13.50 -8.70 -15.98
N ALA A 50 13.45 -7.37 -15.77
CA ALA A 50 13.63 -6.42 -16.86
C ALA A 50 15.06 -6.48 -17.44
N THR A 51 15.18 -6.29 -18.76
CA THR A 51 16.46 -6.24 -19.48
C THR A 51 16.98 -4.82 -19.68
N THR A 52 16.30 -3.83 -19.12
CA THR A 52 16.70 -2.42 -19.16
C THR A 52 18.05 -2.20 -18.47
N PRO A 53 18.80 -1.15 -18.85
CA PRO A 53 20.00 -0.73 -18.12
C PRO A 53 19.71 -0.59 -16.63
N ARG A 54 20.67 -0.97 -15.79
CA ARG A 54 20.47 -0.94 -14.34
C ARG A 54 20.38 0.49 -13.83
N MET A 55 19.26 0.83 -13.25
CA MET A 55 19.01 2.12 -12.59
C MET A 55 19.36 2.05 -11.09
N THR A 56 19.63 3.20 -10.49
CA THR A 56 19.78 3.36 -9.04
C THR A 56 18.64 4.22 -8.51
N VAL A 57 17.86 3.69 -7.57
CA VAL A 57 16.74 4.41 -6.92
C VAL A 57 17.01 4.53 -5.43
N ALA A 58 16.85 5.72 -4.87
CA ALA A 58 16.88 5.97 -3.44
C ALA A 58 15.47 5.90 -2.86
N LEU A 59 15.25 5.05 -1.86
CA LEU A 59 14.03 4.97 -1.05
C LEU A 59 14.33 5.60 0.31
N ILE A 60 13.74 6.77 0.59
CA ILE A 60 14.05 7.61 1.75
C ILE A 60 12.81 7.74 2.63
N THR A 61 12.88 7.23 3.86
CA THR A 61 11.75 7.24 4.79
C THR A 61 12.03 8.04 6.05
N HIS A 62 10.98 8.31 6.83
CA HIS A 62 11.10 8.87 8.19
C HIS A 62 11.06 7.79 9.28
N ALA A 63 11.41 6.55 8.92
CA ALA A 63 11.39 5.43 9.85
C ALA A 63 12.31 5.67 11.04
N ALA A 64 11.79 5.46 12.25
CA ALA A 64 12.60 5.33 13.44
C ALA A 64 13.29 3.96 13.48
N PRO A 65 14.46 3.83 14.12
CA PRO A 65 15.11 2.54 14.30
C PRO A 65 14.19 1.52 15.00
N GLY A 66 14.08 0.32 14.43
CA GLY A 66 13.27 -0.78 15.01
C GLY A 66 11.77 -0.75 14.68
N ASP A 67 11.29 0.22 13.92
CA ASP A 67 9.89 0.23 13.45
C ASP A 67 9.67 -0.74 12.29
N THR A 68 9.06 -1.88 12.61
CA THR A 68 8.84 -3.01 11.69
C THR A 68 7.82 -2.73 10.57
N PHE A 69 7.02 -1.68 10.69
CA PHE A 69 6.12 -1.26 9.61
C PHE A 69 6.91 -0.98 8.32
N TRP A 70 8.05 -0.33 8.46
CA TRP A 70 8.92 0.04 7.33
C TRP A 70 9.62 -1.15 6.68
N ASP A 71 9.77 -2.27 7.40
CA ASP A 71 10.29 -3.50 6.81
C ASP A 71 9.35 -4.04 5.72
N THR A 72 8.04 -3.90 5.91
CA THR A 72 7.04 -4.29 4.91
C THR A 72 7.12 -3.42 3.64
N ILE A 73 7.25 -2.10 3.81
CA ILE A 73 7.47 -1.15 2.70
C ILE A 73 8.77 -1.50 1.95
N ARG A 74 9.87 -1.64 2.69
CA ARG A 74 11.18 -1.98 2.13
C ARG A 74 11.15 -3.28 1.34
N LYS A 75 10.46 -4.29 1.83
CA LYS A 75 10.29 -5.58 1.15
C LYS A 75 9.55 -5.44 -0.18
N GLY A 76 8.49 -4.61 -0.24
CA GLY A 76 7.80 -4.29 -1.47
C GLY A 76 8.72 -3.61 -2.48
N ALA A 77 9.45 -2.59 -2.04
CA ALA A 77 10.43 -1.87 -2.86
C ALA A 77 11.55 -2.79 -3.38
N GLN A 78 12.06 -3.70 -2.53
CA GLN A 78 13.08 -4.68 -2.94
C GLN A 78 12.55 -5.65 -4.00
N THR A 79 11.27 -6.05 -3.91
CA THR A 79 10.65 -6.93 -4.91
C THR A 79 10.53 -6.25 -6.26
N ALA A 80 10.07 -5.00 -6.31
CA ALA A 80 10.05 -4.21 -7.54
C ALA A 80 11.47 -4.01 -8.08
N ALA A 81 12.42 -3.61 -7.24
CA ALA A 81 13.80 -3.40 -7.63
C ALA A 81 14.45 -4.66 -8.25
N ALA A 82 14.17 -5.84 -7.70
CA ALA A 82 14.67 -7.11 -8.26
C ALA A 82 14.06 -7.41 -9.63
N LYS A 83 12.75 -7.16 -9.79
CA LYS A 83 12.02 -7.34 -11.06
C LYS A 83 12.50 -6.35 -12.13
N ASP A 84 12.71 -5.09 -11.78
CA ASP A 84 12.95 -3.99 -12.71
C ASP A 84 14.44 -3.72 -12.96
N ASN A 85 15.33 -4.60 -12.49
CA ASN A 85 16.78 -4.43 -12.58
C ASN A 85 17.30 -3.14 -11.92
N VAL A 86 16.71 -2.74 -10.80
CA VAL A 86 17.04 -1.53 -10.05
C VAL A 86 18.01 -1.85 -8.91
N LYS A 87 19.02 -1.00 -8.71
CA LYS A 87 19.80 -0.93 -7.46
C LYS A 87 19.05 -0.06 -6.48
N LEU A 88 18.47 -0.64 -5.43
CA LEU A 88 17.78 0.09 -4.39
C LEU A 88 18.75 0.53 -3.29
N ILE A 89 18.75 1.83 -2.96
CA ILE A 89 19.43 2.42 -1.81
C ILE A 89 18.35 2.82 -0.81
N TYR A 90 18.34 2.18 0.37
CA TYR A 90 17.41 2.53 1.44
C TYR A 90 18.10 3.36 2.50
N SER A 91 17.48 4.45 2.92
CA SER A 91 17.90 5.27 4.05
C SER A 91 16.69 5.82 4.80
N SER A 92 16.87 6.10 6.10
CA SER A 92 15.79 6.60 6.93
C SER A 92 16.31 7.48 8.07
N ASP A 93 15.54 8.50 8.42
CA ASP A 93 15.73 9.30 9.63
C ASP A 93 14.39 9.96 10.02
N PRO A 94 13.93 9.83 11.28
CA PRO A 94 12.68 10.43 11.76
C PRO A 94 12.77 11.96 11.91
N ASN A 95 13.98 12.53 11.94
CA ASN A 95 14.20 13.96 11.98
C ASN A 95 14.12 14.56 10.57
N GLY A 96 13.21 15.51 10.35
CA GLY A 96 12.99 16.10 9.01
C GLY A 96 14.24 16.73 8.39
N PRO A 97 15.03 17.57 9.09
CA PRO A 97 16.32 18.07 8.60
C PRO A 97 17.30 16.97 8.20
N ASN A 98 17.41 15.90 8.98
CA ASN A 98 18.27 14.78 8.63
C ASN A 98 17.73 14.02 7.39
N GLN A 99 16.41 13.85 7.29
CA GLN A 99 15.78 13.27 6.09
C GLN A 99 16.09 14.12 4.84
N ALA A 100 16.11 15.46 4.97
CA ALA A 100 16.51 16.36 3.87
C ALA A 100 17.99 16.14 3.47
N ASN A 101 18.90 15.87 4.42
CA ASN A 101 20.29 15.53 4.12
C ASN A 101 20.39 14.19 3.38
N LEU A 102 19.52 13.20 3.68
CA LEU A 102 19.49 11.94 2.95
C LEU A 102 19.06 12.14 1.49
N ILE A 103 18.12 13.06 1.22
CA ILE A 103 17.75 13.46 -0.14
C ILE A 103 18.94 14.12 -0.85
N GLN A 104 19.66 15.04 -0.17
CA GLN A 104 20.85 15.67 -0.76
C GLN A 104 21.94 14.62 -1.08
N ASN A 105 22.18 13.66 -0.21
CA ASN A 105 23.11 12.56 -0.47
C ASN A 105 22.71 11.74 -1.71
N ALA A 106 21.43 11.51 -1.93
CA ALA A 106 20.96 10.82 -3.13
C ALA A 106 21.20 11.65 -4.41
N ILE A 107 21.01 12.98 -4.35
CA ILE A 107 21.34 13.91 -5.44
C ILE A 107 22.83 13.84 -5.77
N ASP A 108 23.70 13.93 -4.76
CA ASP A 108 25.15 13.91 -4.90
C ASP A 108 25.65 12.56 -5.50
N GLN A 109 24.96 11.46 -5.20
CA GLN A 109 25.18 10.15 -5.78
C GLN A 109 24.63 10.01 -7.21
N LYS A 110 23.92 11.02 -7.72
CA LYS A 110 23.31 11.04 -9.07
C LYS A 110 22.41 9.83 -9.30
N VAL A 111 21.54 9.53 -8.34
CA VAL A 111 20.56 8.44 -8.50
C VAL A 111 19.59 8.74 -9.64
N ASP A 112 19.01 7.70 -10.26
CA ASP A 112 18.08 7.84 -11.38
C ASP A 112 16.66 8.23 -10.94
N GLY A 113 16.33 8.07 -9.64
CA GLY A 113 15.04 8.43 -9.07
C GLY A 113 15.06 8.39 -7.55
N ILE A 114 14.16 9.15 -6.94
CA ILE A 114 13.99 9.21 -5.48
C ILE A 114 12.53 8.92 -5.13
N ALA A 115 12.31 7.96 -4.23
CA ALA A 115 11.03 7.76 -3.55
C ALA A 115 11.16 8.27 -2.11
N VAL A 116 10.27 9.17 -1.68
CA VAL A 116 10.40 9.86 -0.38
C VAL A 116 9.06 9.96 0.35
N THR A 117 9.10 9.84 1.67
CA THR A 117 7.95 10.14 2.54
C THR A 117 7.97 11.61 2.95
N LEU A 118 6.83 12.28 2.89
CA LEU A 118 6.69 13.69 3.26
C LEU A 118 6.05 13.82 4.66
N ALA A 119 6.63 13.17 5.67
CA ALA A 119 6.11 13.20 7.05
C ALA A 119 6.14 14.61 7.67
N LYS A 120 7.17 15.36 7.33
CA LYS A 120 7.39 16.77 7.71
C LYS A 120 7.67 17.56 6.43
N PRO A 121 6.63 17.88 5.62
CA PRO A 121 6.80 18.39 4.26
C PRO A 121 7.66 19.64 4.17
N GLY A 122 7.52 20.55 5.15
CA GLY A 122 8.30 21.81 5.19
C GLY A 122 9.79 21.57 5.36
N ALA A 123 10.20 20.53 6.09
CA ALA A 123 11.61 20.23 6.32
C ALA A 123 12.34 19.69 5.08
N VAL A 124 11.64 18.93 4.24
CA VAL A 124 12.24 18.27 3.05
C VAL A 124 12.03 19.06 1.75
N LYS A 125 11.15 20.07 1.74
CA LYS A 125 10.76 20.82 0.54
C LYS A 125 11.96 21.35 -0.28
N GLY A 126 12.95 21.93 0.40
CA GLY A 126 14.13 22.49 -0.26
C GLY A 126 15.01 21.42 -0.92
N ALA A 127 15.15 20.25 -0.30
CA ALA A 127 15.93 19.15 -0.87
C ALA A 127 15.19 18.48 -2.03
N VAL A 128 13.86 18.34 -1.94
CA VAL A 128 13.01 17.87 -3.06
C VAL A 128 13.15 18.78 -4.27
N ALA A 129 13.01 20.10 -4.09
CA ALA A 129 13.17 21.06 -5.18
C ALA A 129 14.57 20.99 -5.85
N LYS A 130 15.63 20.75 -5.08
CA LYS A 130 16.98 20.53 -5.64
C LYS A 130 17.07 19.23 -6.46
N ALA A 131 16.41 18.15 -6.02
CA ALA A 131 16.37 16.91 -6.79
C ALA A 131 15.71 17.10 -8.15
N GLU A 132 14.58 17.83 -8.19
CA GLU A 132 13.88 18.18 -9.42
C GLU A 132 14.72 19.06 -10.34
N GLN A 133 15.39 20.09 -9.78
CA GLN A 133 16.32 20.95 -10.53
C GLN A 133 17.50 20.17 -11.11
N ALA A 134 17.93 19.10 -10.45
CA ALA A 134 18.96 18.19 -10.95
C ALA A 134 18.43 17.19 -12.01
N GLY A 135 17.13 17.26 -12.36
CA GLY A 135 16.49 16.34 -13.32
C GLY A 135 16.23 14.94 -12.78
N ILE A 136 16.24 14.77 -11.46
CA ILE A 136 15.96 13.49 -10.78
C ILE A 136 14.46 13.45 -10.48
N PRO A 137 13.69 12.52 -11.06
CA PRO A 137 12.27 12.37 -10.76
C PRO A 137 12.07 11.93 -9.29
N VAL A 138 11.09 12.56 -8.63
CA VAL A 138 10.74 12.27 -7.24
C VAL A 138 9.30 11.79 -7.15
N VAL A 139 9.07 10.68 -6.46
CA VAL A 139 7.73 10.21 -6.12
C VAL A 139 7.53 10.23 -4.60
N GLY A 140 6.31 10.57 -4.18
CA GLY A 140 5.91 10.55 -2.79
C GLY A 140 5.23 9.23 -2.42
N PHE A 141 5.34 8.83 -1.17
CA PHE A 141 4.57 7.69 -0.67
C PHE A 141 4.32 7.78 0.83
N ASN A 142 3.33 7.05 1.31
CA ASN A 142 2.96 6.88 2.71
C ASN A 142 2.47 8.16 3.43
N SER A 143 3.23 9.24 3.43
CA SER A 143 2.89 10.50 4.10
C SER A 143 2.96 11.68 3.15
N GLY A 144 2.07 12.68 3.38
CA GLY A 144 2.08 13.95 2.64
C GLY A 144 1.25 13.94 1.36
N VAL A 145 0.12 13.23 1.36
CA VAL A 145 -0.84 13.21 0.23
C VAL A 145 -1.33 14.60 -0.19
N ASP A 146 -1.40 15.56 0.74
CA ASP A 146 -1.80 16.94 0.45
C ASP A 146 -0.65 17.83 -0.04
N ASP A 147 0.60 17.35 0.07
CA ASP A 147 1.81 18.13 -0.17
C ASP A 147 2.61 17.70 -1.40
N TRP A 148 2.47 16.43 -1.84
CA TRP A 148 3.27 15.89 -2.94
C TRP A 148 3.20 16.73 -4.21
N LYS A 149 1.99 17.13 -4.62
CA LYS A 149 1.78 17.92 -5.81
C LYS A 149 2.28 19.37 -5.66
N LYS A 150 2.12 19.95 -4.46
CA LYS A 150 2.61 21.31 -4.16
C LYS A 150 4.14 21.39 -4.14
N GLN A 151 4.81 20.25 -3.96
CA GLN A 151 6.27 20.14 -3.99
C GLN A 151 6.81 19.65 -5.33
N GLY A 152 5.95 19.45 -6.34
CA GLY A 152 6.34 19.08 -7.70
C GLY A 152 6.58 17.57 -7.92
N LEU A 153 6.29 16.70 -6.93
CA LEU A 153 6.51 15.27 -7.09
C LEU A 153 5.69 14.70 -8.25
N LEU A 154 6.27 13.74 -8.96
CA LEU A 154 5.68 13.12 -10.14
C LEU A 154 4.41 12.34 -9.82
N GLU A 155 4.43 11.55 -8.73
CA GLU A 155 3.35 10.66 -8.31
C GLU A 155 3.31 10.52 -6.79
N TYR A 156 2.20 9.97 -6.27
CA TYR A 156 2.07 9.62 -4.86
C TYR A 156 1.37 8.27 -4.69
N PHE A 157 1.94 7.42 -3.84
CA PHE A 157 1.43 6.10 -3.47
C PHE A 157 1.19 5.98 -1.97
N GLY A 158 -0.06 5.92 -1.55
CA GLY A 158 -0.35 5.88 -0.12
C GLY A 158 -1.84 5.87 0.17
N GLN A 159 -2.18 6.14 1.40
CA GLN A 159 -3.54 6.33 1.84
C GLN A 159 -3.85 7.83 1.93
N ASP A 160 -5.09 8.21 1.70
CA ASP A 160 -5.59 9.51 2.16
C ASP A 160 -5.95 9.38 3.64
N GLU A 161 -5.15 10.00 4.47
CA GLU A 161 -5.22 9.83 5.92
C GLU A 161 -6.43 10.53 6.54
N SER A 162 -6.92 11.60 5.92
CA SER A 162 -8.15 12.25 6.31
C SER A 162 -9.36 11.34 6.05
N ILE A 163 -9.42 10.74 4.85
CA ILE A 163 -10.48 9.78 4.48
C ILE A 163 -10.44 8.56 5.41
N ALA A 164 -9.25 8.04 5.72
CA ALA A 164 -9.09 6.91 6.61
C ALA A 164 -9.52 7.22 8.04
N GLY A 165 -9.12 8.38 8.57
CA GLY A 165 -9.57 8.87 9.88
C GLY A 165 -11.07 9.08 9.94
N GLU A 166 -11.67 9.67 8.90
CA GLU A 166 -13.12 9.84 8.81
C GLU A 166 -13.86 8.50 8.77
N ALA A 167 -13.35 7.53 8.01
CA ALA A 167 -13.93 6.18 7.96
C ALA A 167 -13.86 5.50 9.33
N TYR A 168 -12.75 5.69 10.06
CA TYR A 168 -12.58 5.18 11.41
C TYR A 168 -13.58 5.83 12.38
N GLY A 169 -13.76 7.15 12.36
CA GLY A 169 -14.71 7.87 13.19
C GLY A 169 -16.17 7.43 12.95
N ARG A 170 -16.55 7.23 11.68
CA ARG A 170 -17.86 6.66 11.32
C ARG A 170 -18.03 5.24 11.88
N ARG A 171 -16.95 4.43 11.90
CA ARG A 171 -17.01 3.08 12.49
C ARG A 171 -17.16 3.12 14.02
N LEU A 172 -16.51 4.04 14.71
CA LEU A 172 -16.74 4.27 16.15
C LEU A 172 -18.22 4.57 16.46
N ASN A 173 -18.88 5.40 15.64
CA ASN A 173 -20.30 5.66 15.77
C ASN A 173 -21.14 4.38 15.60
N LYS A 174 -20.82 3.57 14.58
CA LYS A 174 -21.54 2.32 14.27
C LYS A 174 -21.46 1.31 15.42
N VAL A 175 -20.35 1.27 16.15
CA VAL A 175 -20.17 0.35 17.29
C VAL A 175 -20.65 0.94 18.61
N GLY A 176 -21.20 2.17 18.60
CA GLY A 176 -21.80 2.83 19.75
C GLY A 176 -20.79 3.41 20.75
N ALA A 177 -19.52 3.62 20.32
CA ALA A 177 -18.51 4.30 21.14
C ALA A 177 -18.97 5.68 21.57
N LYS A 178 -18.48 6.17 22.73
CA LYS A 178 -18.83 7.48 23.31
C LYS A 178 -17.61 8.37 23.48
N HIS A 179 -16.46 7.81 23.81
CA HIS A 179 -15.24 8.57 24.07
C HIS A 179 -14.01 7.78 23.63
N THR A 180 -13.30 8.28 22.63
CA THR A 180 -12.03 7.69 22.20
C THR A 180 -10.84 8.58 22.56
N VAL A 181 -9.71 7.96 22.90
CA VAL A 181 -8.40 8.59 22.93
C VAL A 181 -7.60 8.17 21.70
N CYS A 182 -7.23 9.14 20.84
CA CYS A 182 -6.39 8.93 19.66
C CYS A 182 -4.93 9.16 20.04
N VAL A 183 -4.10 8.12 19.92
CA VAL A 183 -2.69 8.11 20.37
C VAL A 183 -1.77 8.41 19.20
N ILE A 184 -1.14 9.59 19.22
CA ILE A 184 -0.17 10.04 18.21
C ILE A 184 1.23 9.77 18.71
N MET A 185 1.97 8.89 18.03
CA MET A 185 3.32 8.47 18.43
C MET A 185 4.44 9.34 17.83
N GLU A 186 4.13 10.26 16.94
CA GLU A 186 5.08 11.23 16.39
C GLU A 186 4.35 12.57 16.16
N GLN A 187 4.56 13.49 17.08
CA GLN A 187 3.92 14.82 17.03
C GLN A 187 4.37 15.60 15.79
N GLY A 188 3.40 16.21 15.09
CA GLY A 188 3.66 17.01 13.90
C GLY A 188 3.92 16.19 12.62
N GLN A 189 3.75 14.87 12.65
CA GLN A 189 3.76 14.02 11.49
C GLN A 189 2.38 14.12 10.79
N VAL A 190 2.36 14.71 9.59
CA VAL A 190 1.12 15.14 8.94
C VAL A 190 0.09 14.02 8.72
N ALA A 191 0.52 12.79 8.45
CA ALA A 191 -0.38 11.66 8.26
C ALA A 191 -1.07 11.25 9.57
N LEU A 192 -0.33 11.21 10.69
CA LEU A 192 -0.87 10.84 12.00
C LEU A 192 -1.84 11.89 12.53
N GLU A 193 -1.47 13.17 12.36
CA GLU A 193 -2.36 14.29 12.71
C GLU A 193 -3.66 14.24 11.89
N ALA A 194 -3.57 13.97 10.58
CA ALA A 194 -4.74 13.86 9.70
C ALA A 194 -5.66 12.69 10.08
N ARG A 195 -5.09 11.52 10.48
CA ARG A 195 -5.89 10.38 10.98
C ARG A 195 -6.73 10.77 12.19
N CYS A 196 -6.12 11.35 13.23
CA CYS A 196 -6.85 11.75 14.43
C CYS A 196 -7.82 12.91 14.17
N ALA A 197 -7.45 13.87 13.32
CA ALA A 197 -8.36 14.95 12.89
C ALA A 197 -9.59 14.38 12.15
N GLY A 198 -9.40 13.42 11.26
CA GLY A 198 -10.47 12.72 10.55
C GLY A 198 -11.40 11.96 11.49
N VAL A 199 -10.83 11.25 12.50
CA VAL A 199 -11.61 10.61 13.56
C VAL A 199 -12.47 11.64 14.26
N LYS A 200 -11.88 12.74 14.74
CA LYS A 200 -12.58 13.81 15.46
C LYS A 200 -13.68 14.46 14.62
N LYS A 201 -13.47 14.58 13.31
CA LYS A 201 -14.41 15.22 12.37
C LYS A 201 -15.72 14.44 12.22
N THR A 202 -15.67 13.11 12.24
CA THR A 202 -16.83 12.27 11.93
C THR A 202 -17.35 11.45 13.10
N PHE A 203 -16.58 11.30 14.16
CA PHE A 203 -17.03 10.66 15.38
C PHE A 203 -17.92 11.62 16.18
N SER A 204 -19.16 11.21 16.48
CA SER A 204 -20.12 12.01 17.24
C SER A 204 -19.87 12.04 18.76
N GLY A 205 -19.01 11.13 19.25
CA GLY A 205 -18.56 11.10 20.63
C GLY A 205 -17.37 12.04 20.86
N LYS A 206 -16.80 11.97 22.08
CA LYS A 206 -15.62 12.75 22.45
C LYS A 206 -14.35 12.10 21.89
N THR A 207 -13.46 12.91 21.31
CA THR A 207 -12.11 12.50 20.86
C THR A 207 -11.05 13.29 21.60
N ASP A 208 -10.26 12.64 22.45
CA ASP A 208 -9.06 13.20 23.04
C ASP A 208 -7.83 12.81 22.20
N ILE A 209 -6.88 13.73 22.09
CA ILE A 209 -5.58 13.47 21.48
C ILE A 209 -4.56 13.22 22.58
N LEU A 210 -3.78 12.15 22.44
CA LEU A 210 -2.72 11.80 23.37
C LEU A 210 -1.40 11.65 22.59
N TYR A 211 -0.48 12.61 22.79
CA TYR A 211 0.86 12.51 22.22
C TYR A 211 1.75 11.64 23.11
N VAL A 212 2.49 10.74 22.48
CA VAL A 212 3.45 9.86 23.15
C VAL A 212 4.78 9.87 22.39
N ASN A 213 5.87 9.54 23.07
CA ASN A 213 7.15 9.34 22.41
C ASN A 213 7.23 7.92 21.82
N GLY A 214 6.97 7.79 20.51
CA GLY A 214 6.95 6.51 19.82
C GLY A 214 8.26 5.74 19.76
N THR A 215 9.39 6.37 20.12
CA THR A 215 10.70 5.70 20.22
C THR A 215 10.96 5.09 21.59
N ASP A 216 10.07 5.31 22.57
CA ASP A 216 10.17 4.81 23.94
C ASP A 216 8.88 4.06 24.32
N MET A 217 8.80 2.77 23.98
CA MET A 217 7.61 1.94 24.20
C MET A 217 7.23 1.79 25.70
N PRO A 218 8.17 1.71 26.66
CA PRO A 218 7.85 1.82 28.10
C PRO A 218 7.12 3.12 28.45
N SER A 219 7.58 4.27 27.92
CA SER A 219 6.92 5.56 28.11
C SER A 219 5.52 5.59 27.46
N VAL A 220 5.38 5.04 26.24
CA VAL A 220 4.07 4.89 25.57
C VAL A 220 3.11 4.12 26.48
N LYS A 221 3.55 2.97 27.01
CA LYS A 221 2.74 2.14 27.91
C LYS A 221 2.29 2.91 29.14
N SER A 222 3.22 3.56 29.85
CA SER A 222 2.93 4.30 31.07
C SER A 222 1.98 5.49 30.82
N THR A 223 2.15 6.21 29.71
CA THR A 223 1.33 7.38 29.35
C THR A 223 -0.12 6.96 29.04
N ILE A 224 -0.32 5.90 28.24
CA ILE A 224 -1.67 5.37 27.94
C ILE A 224 -2.32 4.85 29.23
N THR A 225 -1.57 4.13 30.06
CA THR A 225 -2.07 3.59 31.34
C THR A 225 -2.51 4.73 32.27
N ALA A 226 -1.73 5.79 32.41
CA ALA A 226 -2.07 6.96 33.23
C ALA A 226 -3.33 7.66 32.71
N LYS A 227 -3.45 7.89 31.39
CA LYS A 227 -4.63 8.49 30.79
C LYS A 227 -5.90 7.68 31.08
N LEU A 228 -5.84 6.36 30.96
CA LEU A 228 -6.98 5.48 31.22
C LEU A 228 -7.35 5.38 32.70
N LYS A 229 -6.39 5.51 33.62
CA LYS A 229 -6.65 5.58 35.09
C LYS A 229 -7.31 6.88 35.50
N THR A 230 -6.96 7.99 34.84
CA THR A 230 -7.47 9.32 35.18
C THR A 230 -8.81 9.65 34.54
N ASP A 231 -9.19 8.94 33.47
CA ASP A 231 -10.44 9.19 32.72
C ASP A 231 -11.15 7.88 32.38
N SER A 232 -12.00 7.44 33.29
CA SER A 232 -12.79 6.20 33.15
C SER A 232 -13.91 6.30 32.09
N SER A 233 -14.17 7.47 31.54
CA SER A 233 -15.16 7.66 30.47
C SER A 233 -14.66 7.21 29.10
N ILE A 234 -13.35 6.97 28.95
CA ILE A 234 -12.76 6.46 27.71
C ILE A 234 -13.19 5.01 27.50
N ASP A 235 -13.97 4.77 26.44
CA ASP A 235 -14.47 3.44 26.07
C ASP A 235 -13.77 2.87 24.83
N TYR A 236 -12.95 3.69 24.14
CA TYR A 236 -12.10 3.26 23.03
C TYR A 236 -10.69 3.86 23.10
N VAL A 237 -9.69 3.02 22.78
CA VAL A 237 -8.32 3.47 22.46
C VAL A 237 -8.13 3.31 20.97
N THR A 238 -7.72 4.39 20.30
CA THR A 238 -7.36 4.43 18.89
C THR A 238 -5.86 4.58 18.78
N THR A 239 -5.16 3.55 18.29
CA THR A 239 -3.72 3.61 18.01
C THR A 239 -3.49 3.74 16.50
N LEU A 240 -2.36 4.33 16.10
CA LEU A 240 -2.06 4.63 14.70
C LEU A 240 -1.00 3.72 14.08
N GLY A 241 -0.71 2.59 14.75
CA GLY A 241 0.23 1.58 14.29
C GLY A 241 0.15 0.30 15.11
N ALA A 242 0.44 -0.84 14.49
CA ALA A 242 0.31 -2.16 15.11
C ALA A 242 1.16 -2.37 16.36
N PRO A 243 2.45 -1.93 16.46
CA PRO A 243 3.23 -2.05 17.70
C PRO A 243 2.61 -1.30 18.87
N PHE A 244 2.02 -0.13 18.61
CA PHE A 244 1.35 0.70 19.60
C PHE A 244 0.04 0.07 20.08
N ALA A 245 -0.67 -0.65 19.20
CA ALA A 245 -1.84 -1.43 19.59
C ALA A 245 -1.47 -2.57 20.54
N MET A 246 -0.36 -3.26 20.29
CA MET A 246 0.11 -4.31 21.20
C MET A 246 0.47 -3.77 22.57
N THR A 247 1.08 -2.59 22.64
CA THR A 247 1.36 -1.88 23.89
C THR A 247 0.09 -1.41 24.57
N ALA A 248 -0.88 -0.88 23.81
CA ALA A 248 -2.16 -0.42 24.36
C ALA A 248 -2.99 -1.56 24.97
N ILE A 249 -2.91 -2.80 24.46
CA ILE A 249 -3.54 -3.98 25.09
C ILE A 249 -3.05 -4.12 26.53
N GLN A 250 -1.73 -3.99 26.75
CA GLN A 250 -1.14 -4.08 28.09
C GLN A 250 -1.56 -2.87 28.96
N SER A 251 -1.56 -1.67 28.40
CA SER A 251 -1.97 -0.45 29.10
C SER A 251 -3.42 -0.50 29.58
N ILE A 252 -4.34 -1.01 28.77
CA ILE A 252 -5.75 -1.22 29.13
C ILE A 252 -5.86 -2.18 30.31
N ALA A 253 -5.11 -3.29 30.27
CA ALA A 253 -5.11 -4.28 31.36
C ALA A 253 -4.52 -3.68 32.66
N ASP A 254 -3.38 -3.00 32.60
CA ASP A 254 -2.70 -2.38 33.74
C ASP A 254 -3.51 -1.23 34.37
N ALA A 255 -4.34 -0.58 33.57
CA ALA A 255 -5.26 0.43 34.04
C ALA A 255 -6.55 -0.14 34.66
N GLY A 256 -6.81 -1.44 34.51
CA GLY A 256 -8.11 -2.04 34.86
C GLY A 256 -9.26 -1.46 34.01
N SER A 257 -8.96 -0.90 32.84
CA SER A 257 -9.93 -0.23 31.97
C SER A 257 -10.77 -1.25 31.18
N LYS A 258 -12.02 -0.88 30.89
CA LYS A 258 -12.91 -1.63 29.98
C LYS A 258 -12.88 -1.12 28.54
N ALA A 259 -12.01 -0.17 28.25
CA ALA A 259 -11.90 0.41 26.91
C ALA A 259 -11.56 -0.67 25.86
N LYS A 260 -12.24 -0.62 24.74
CA LYS A 260 -11.92 -1.43 23.56
C LYS A 260 -10.78 -0.78 22.78
N LEU A 261 -10.12 -1.58 21.93
CA LEU A 261 -8.99 -1.12 21.14
C LEU A 261 -9.28 -1.34 19.65
N ALA A 262 -8.96 -0.36 18.85
CA ALA A 262 -8.83 -0.52 17.41
C ALA A 262 -7.62 0.30 16.91
N THR A 263 -7.09 -0.04 15.74
CA THR A 263 -5.80 0.51 15.30
C THR A 263 -5.77 0.80 13.81
N PHE A 264 -4.68 1.40 13.39
CA PHE A 264 -4.19 1.38 12.02
C PHE A 264 -3.05 0.36 11.93
N ASP A 265 -2.81 -0.10 10.71
CA ASP A 265 -1.75 -1.03 10.32
C ASP A 265 -1.86 -2.44 10.90
N LEU A 266 -1.21 -3.34 10.21
CA LEU A 266 -1.19 -4.75 10.53
C LEU A 266 0.26 -5.24 10.71
N ASN A 267 0.40 -6.25 11.54
CA ASN A 267 1.52 -7.17 11.58
C ASN A 267 0.99 -8.53 12.10
N LYS A 268 1.86 -9.51 12.18
CA LYS A 268 1.48 -10.87 12.64
C LYS A 268 0.78 -10.84 14.01
N ASP A 269 1.26 -10.02 14.94
CA ASP A 269 0.74 -9.97 16.31
C ASP A 269 -0.62 -9.27 16.39
N ALA A 270 -0.77 -8.15 15.66
CA ALA A 270 -2.05 -7.44 15.54
C ALA A 270 -3.13 -8.33 14.87
N VAL A 271 -2.77 -9.12 13.86
CA VAL A 271 -3.65 -10.11 13.25
C VAL A 271 -4.11 -11.15 14.29
N GLY A 272 -3.20 -11.68 15.12
CA GLY A 272 -3.52 -12.57 16.24
C GLY A 272 -4.46 -11.92 17.26
N ALA A 273 -4.24 -10.65 17.55
CA ALA A 273 -5.06 -9.86 18.47
C ALA A 273 -6.46 -9.56 17.91
N ILE A 274 -6.61 -9.36 16.60
CA ILE A 274 -7.92 -9.24 15.94
C ILE A 274 -8.68 -10.58 16.00
N LYS A 275 -8.03 -11.70 15.69
CA LYS A 275 -8.63 -13.03 15.78
C LYS A 275 -9.16 -13.33 17.19
N SER A 276 -8.39 -12.99 18.21
CA SER A 276 -8.76 -13.18 19.62
C SER A 276 -9.75 -12.13 20.16
N GLY A 277 -10.06 -11.08 19.39
CA GLY A 277 -10.99 -10.01 19.78
C GLY A 277 -10.37 -8.95 20.69
N LYS A 278 -9.07 -8.98 20.97
CA LYS A 278 -8.36 -7.94 21.74
C LYS A 278 -8.26 -6.61 20.95
N ILE A 279 -8.17 -6.69 19.63
CA ILE A 279 -8.30 -5.56 18.71
C ILE A 279 -9.60 -5.75 17.93
N GLN A 280 -10.46 -4.73 17.90
CA GLN A 280 -11.76 -4.80 17.26
C GLN A 280 -11.66 -4.74 15.73
N TRP A 281 -10.79 -3.88 15.20
CA TRP A 281 -10.41 -3.78 13.80
C TRP A 281 -9.08 -3.04 13.64
N ALA A 282 -8.49 -3.18 12.47
CA ALA A 282 -7.42 -2.33 11.99
C ALA A 282 -7.81 -1.71 10.64
N ILE A 283 -7.25 -0.54 10.31
CA ILE A 283 -7.22 -0.02 8.95
C ILE A 283 -5.88 -0.41 8.33
N ASP A 284 -5.93 -1.17 7.24
CA ASP A 284 -4.77 -1.56 6.44
C ASP A 284 -4.59 -0.60 5.29
N GLN A 285 -3.42 -0.06 5.14
CA GLN A 285 -3.01 0.83 4.05
C GLN A 285 -2.12 0.16 3.00
N GLN A 286 -1.89 -1.14 3.11
CA GLN A 286 -1.09 -1.95 2.18
C GLN A 286 0.36 -1.46 2.00
N PRO A 287 1.16 -1.41 3.07
CA PRO A 287 2.50 -0.81 3.05
C PRO A 287 3.44 -1.47 2.02
N TYR A 288 3.36 -2.78 1.82
CA TYR A 288 4.12 -3.48 0.78
C TYR A 288 3.87 -2.90 -0.61
N LEU A 289 2.58 -2.63 -0.93
CA LEU A 289 2.19 -2.07 -2.22
C LEU A 289 2.74 -0.64 -2.40
N GLN A 290 2.79 0.17 -1.35
CA GLN A 290 3.37 1.52 -1.40
C GLN A 290 4.84 1.48 -1.80
N GLY A 291 5.64 0.63 -1.15
CA GLY A 291 7.05 0.46 -1.49
C GLY A 291 7.26 -0.10 -2.89
N TYR A 292 6.46 -1.10 -3.28
CA TYR A 292 6.52 -1.71 -4.61
C TYR A 292 6.24 -0.69 -5.71
N LEU A 293 5.11 0.02 -5.64
CA LEU A 293 4.70 0.98 -6.66
C LEU A 293 5.65 2.16 -6.78
N SER A 294 6.25 2.60 -5.68
CA SER A 294 7.19 3.73 -5.69
C SER A 294 8.44 3.44 -6.53
N VAL A 295 8.95 2.22 -6.52
CA VAL A 295 10.12 1.83 -7.33
C VAL A 295 9.71 1.51 -8.77
N ASP A 296 8.62 0.75 -8.94
CA ASP A 296 8.07 0.37 -10.25
C ASP A 296 7.71 1.61 -11.09
N ALA A 297 7.08 2.61 -10.47
CA ALA A 297 6.73 3.86 -11.13
C ALA A 297 7.94 4.66 -11.62
N LEU A 298 9.00 4.78 -10.80
CA LEU A 298 10.23 5.44 -11.22
C LEU A 298 10.90 4.71 -12.40
N TRP A 299 10.86 3.38 -12.40
CA TRP A 299 11.35 2.59 -13.52
C TRP A 299 10.51 2.81 -14.78
N LEU A 300 9.18 2.77 -14.69
CA LEU A 300 8.27 3.05 -15.81
C LEU A 300 8.47 4.44 -16.37
N TYR A 301 8.61 5.44 -15.52
CA TYR A 301 8.84 6.82 -15.95
C TYR A 301 10.16 6.96 -16.71
N LYS A 302 11.25 6.43 -16.17
CA LYS A 302 12.59 6.56 -16.80
C LYS A 302 12.71 5.76 -18.08
N THR A 303 12.01 4.62 -18.21
CA THR A 303 12.12 3.76 -19.39
C THR A 303 11.12 4.11 -20.50
N ASN A 304 9.93 4.54 -20.14
CA ASN A 304 8.81 4.70 -21.08
C ASN A 304 8.13 6.07 -21.00
N GLY A 305 8.50 6.94 -20.05
CA GLY A 305 7.79 8.19 -19.80
C GLY A 305 6.37 8.03 -19.23
N ASN A 306 6.02 6.82 -18.74
CA ASN A 306 4.70 6.53 -18.18
C ASN A 306 4.63 6.92 -16.68
N PHE A 307 3.47 7.38 -16.27
CA PHE A 307 3.14 7.65 -14.87
C PHE A 307 1.66 7.36 -14.60
N SER A 308 1.37 6.89 -13.38
CA SER A 308 0.02 6.57 -12.94
C SER A 308 -0.72 7.81 -12.42
N GLY A 309 -2.06 7.71 -12.27
CA GLY A 309 -2.85 8.83 -11.77
C GLY A 309 -2.83 10.08 -12.66
N GLY A 310 -2.22 10.02 -13.86
CA GLY A 310 -2.07 11.15 -14.80
C GLY A 310 -1.31 12.32 -14.20
N SER A 311 -0.45 12.14 -13.22
CA SER A 311 0.20 13.17 -12.37
C SER A 311 -0.78 14.15 -11.72
N THR A 312 -2.07 13.79 -11.63
CA THR A 312 -3.11 14.67 -11.10
C THR A 312 -3.78 14.15 -9.85
N ALA A 313 -3.81 12.82 -9.68
CA ALA A 313 -4.41 12.14 -8.54
C ALA A 313 -3.43 11.15 -7.90
N PRO A 314 -3.47 10.98 -6.57
CA PRO A 314 -2.68 9.95 -5.90
C PRO A 314 -3.21 8.54 -6.25
N VAL A 315 -2.34 7.55 -6.21
CA VAL A 315 -2.72 6.15 -6.26
C VAL A 315 -2.97 5.66 -4.84
N LEU A 316 -4.24 5.50 -4.49
CA LEU A 316 -4.61 5.16 -3.12
C LEU A 316 -4.45 3.65 -2.85
N THR A 317 -3.78 3.32 -1.76
CA THR A 317 -3.54 1.94 -1.30
C THR A 317 -4.43 1.54 -0.10
N GLY A 318 -5.27 2.43 0.37
CA GLY A 318 -6.22 2.26 1.48
C GLY A 318 -7.19 3.42 1.56
N PRO A 319 -8.10 3.43 2.55
CA PRO A 319 -8.21 2.51 3.70
C PRO A 319 -8.95 1.20 3.40
N ALA A 320 -8.48 0.10 4.00
CA ALA A 320 -9.20 -1.17 4.01
C ALA A 320 -9.40 -1.65 5.46
N PHE A 321 -10.65 -1.95 5.85
CA PHE A 321 -10.90 -2.46 7.19
C PHE A 321 -10.61 -3.96 7.30
N VAL A 322 -9.84 -4.31 8.32
CA VAL A 322 -9.57 -5.70 8.71
C VAL A 322 -10.12 -5.94 10.11
N ASP A 323 -11.05 -6.86 10.24
CA ASP A 323 -11.67 -7.26 11.48
C ASP A 323 -11.85 -8.79 11.54
N LYS A 324 -12.51 -9.29 12.58
CA LYS A 324 -12.70 -10.72 12.79
C LYS A 324 -13.38 -11.43 11.60
N SER A 325 -14.16 -10.72 10.79
CA SER A 325 -14.90 -11.32 9.65
C SER A 325 -14.01 -11.63 8.45
N ASN A 326 -12.87 -10.94 8.30
CA ASN A 326 -12.00 -11.06 7.12
C ASN A 326 -10.52 -11.28 7.43
N VAL A 327 -10.10 -11.21 8.70
CA VAL A 327 -8.69 -11.30 9.11
C VAL A 327 -8.03 -12.62 8.70
N GLU A 328 -8.78 -13.73 8.57
CA GLU A 328 -8.22 -15.01 8.14
C GLU A 328 -7.64 -14.94 6.72
N LYS A 329 -8.27 -14.18 5.82
CA LYS A 329 -7.80 -13.98 4.44
C LYS A 329 -6.46 -13.21 4.39
N ILE A 330 -6.20 -12.39 5.42
CA ILE A 330 -5.01 -11.53 5.50
C ILE A 330 -3.86 -12.22 6.26
N ALA A 331 -4.19 -13.14 7.18
CA ALA A 331 -3.24 -13.71 8.14
C ALA A 331 -1.99 -14.31 7.49
N GLN A 332 -2.13 -15.05 6.39
CA GLN A 332 -0.98 -15.64 5.69
C GLN A 332 -0.04 -14.59 5.09
N PHE A 333 -0.55 -13.44 4.67
CA PHE A 333 0.24 -12.36 4.09
C PHE A 333 0.95 -11.55 5.19
N ALA A 334 0.28 -11.29 6.32
CA ALA A 334 0.90 -10.69 7.49
C ALA A 334 2.03 -11.57 8.05
N ALA A 335 1.83 -12.91 8.09
CA ALA A 335 2.87 -13.85 8.50
C ALA A 335 4.10 -13.85 7.58
N LYS A 336 3.91 -13.54 6.28
CA LYS A 336 4.99 -13.40 5.30
C LYS A 336 5.62 -12.00 5.29
N GLY A 337 5.13 -11.05 6.09
CA GLY A 337 5.57 -9.66 6.10
C GLY A 337 5.29 -8.95 4.77
N THR A 338 4.12 -9.19 4.19
CA THR A 338 3.64 -8.53 2.96
C THR A 338 2.31 -7.76 3.20
N ARG A 339 1.89 -7.72 4.47
CA ARG A 339 0.78 -6.90 4.97
C ARG A 339 1.08 -6.39 6.35
#